data_d4e2b08c5aa14779d2fd4e96a49067ac
#
_entry.id   d4e2b08c5aa14779d2fd4e96a49067ac
#
_cell.length_a   1.000
_cell.length_b   1.000
_cell.length_c   1.000
_cell.angle_alpha   90.00
_cell.angle_beta   90.00
_cell.angle_gamma   90.00
#
_symmetry.space_group_name_H-M   'P 1'
#
loop_
_entity.id
_entity.type
_entity.pdbx_description
1 polymer ?
#
loop_
_entity_poly.entity_id
_entity_poly.type
_entity_poly.pdbx_seq_one_letter_code
_entity_poly.pdbx_strand_id
1 'polypeptide(L)'
;MTNGFNSGFADHLNAFVEQKNVLGYPYYESLRILKHFDKFCAEQYPREKQLTQDICLAWAIRKSNECNNTFRNRIYPIREFARYLNSVGENAYLIPADLVKKGHPAVPYIYSDYELAAIWYVLDSTPFKKNYPVRHLVLPAIFKLLYCCGLRPAEARTLLKENVDLKKGRIDIIESKAHKSRIVMLADDVTEMLREYDDNVSAIMPERRLFFPSSNDTVYTKVWLDKSFRIILQKAGISSNGKQAPRPYDFRHTFATHRIYQWMKEGKDIEAMIPYLSAYMGHAQISDTYYYIHLAPDVFKEMSGFDDNEFEKLIPEVSDDD
;
A
#
# COMPACT_ATOMS: atom_id res chain seq x y z
N MET A 1 20.20 -11.23 18.22
CA MET A 1 20.67 -11.77 16.90
C MET A 1 21.41 -10.65 16.19
N THR A 2 22.66 -10.89 15.77
CA THR A 2 23.43 -9.89 15.00
C THR A 2 22.82 -9.76 13.60
N ASN A 3 22.52 -8.54 13.17
CA ASN A 3 21.91 -8.28 11.85
C ASN A 3 22.87 -8.49 10.67
N GLY A 4 24.10 -8.97 10.93
CA GLY A 4 25.12 -9.22 9.91
C GLY A 4 25.74 -7.95 9.30
N PHE A 5 25.88 -6.88 10.10
CA PHE A 5 26.66 -5.70 9.74
C PHE A 5 28.16 -5.96 9.94
N ASN A 6 29.00 -5.36 9.09
CA ASN A 6 30.44 -5.65 9.01
C ASN A 6 31.33 -4.39 8.92
N SER A 7 30.77 -3.18 8.76
CA SER A 7 31.55 -1.93 8.70
C SER A 7 31.99 -1.46 10.09
N GLY A 8 32.79 -0.39 10.16
CA GLY A 8 33.14 0.29 11.40
C GLY A 8 31.94 0.79 12.23
N PHE A 9 30.74 0.78 11.62
CA PHE A 9 29.46 1.18 12.25
C PHE A 9 28.63 0.00 12.76
N ALA A 10 29.11 -1.25 12.65
CA ALA A 10 28.33 -2.46 12.89
C ALA A 10 27.64 -2.49 14.27
N ASP A 11 28.37 -2.12 15.33
CA ASP A 11 27.84 -2.12 16.70
C ASP A 11 26.75 -1.06 16.87
N HIS A 12 26.95 0.14 16.38
CA HIS A 12 25.95 1.22 16.40
C HIS A 12 24.73 0.91 15.55
N LEU A 13 24.91 0.28 14.38
CA LEU A 13 23.79 -0.15 13.52
C LEU A 13 22.95 -1.23 14.18
N ASN A 14 23.59 -2.19 14.87
CA ASN A 14 22.87 -3.22 15.63
C ASN A 14 22.07 -2.60 16.77
N ALA A 15 22.68 -1.73 17.58
CA ALA A 15 21.99 -1.05 18.69
C ALA A 15 20.84 -0.16 18.19
N PHE A 16 21.03 0.56 17.10
CA PHE A 16 19.99 1.38 16.48
C PHE A 16 18.78 0.55 16.02
N VAL A 17 19.02 -0.56 15.32
CA VAL A 17 17.95 -1.45 14.85
C VAL A 17 17.24 -2.10 16.02
N GLU A 18 17.96 -2.51 17.06
CA GLU A 18 17.38 -3.05 18.29
C GLU A 18 16.47 -2.03 18.98
N GLN A 19 16.90 -0.79 19.11
CA GLN A 19 16.08 0.31 19.66
C GLN A 19 14.77 0.47 18.86
N LYS A 20 14.84 0.45 17.52
CA LYS A 20 13.64 0.56 16.66
C LYS A 20 12.69 -0.62 16.86
N ASN A 21 13.21 -1.84 16.99
CA ASN A 21 12.42 -3.04 17.23
C ASN A 21 11.74 -3.01 18.61
N VAL A 22 12.44 -2.61 19.67
CA VAL A 22 11.88 -2.46 21.02
C VAL A 22 10.75 -1.42 21.05
N LEU A 23 10.87 -0.36 20.26
CA LEU A 23 9.83 0.66 20.12
C LEU A 23 8.65 0.22 19.23
N GLY A 24 8.63 -1.05 18.77
CA GLY A 24 7.54 -1.63 17.98
C GLY A 24 7.50 -1.18 16.51
N TYR A 25 8.56 -0.58 15.97
CA TYR A 25 8.61 -0.21 14.56
C TYR A 25 9.03 -1.41 13.70
N PRO A 26 8.21 -1.85 12.71
CA PRO A 26 8.62 -2.87 11.74
C PRO A 26 9.64 -2.28 10.76
N TYR A 27 10.92 -2.45 11.06
CA TYR A 27 12.02 -1.73 10.39
C TYR A 27 12.59 -2.48 9.17
N TYR A 28 11.82 -3.42 8.57
CA TYR A 28 12.30 -4.34 7.52
C TYR A 28 12.88 -3.64 6.28
N GLU A 29 12.17 -2.66 5.71
CA GLU A 29 12.64 -1.96 4.51
C GLU A 29 13.85 -1.06 4.84
N SER A 30 13.83 -0.36 5.95
CA SER A 30 14.94 0.44 6.42
C SER A 30 16.16 -0.41 6.75
N LEU A 31 15.97 -1.59 7.37
CA LEU A 31 17.04 -2.55 7.65
C LEU A 31 17.73 -2.98 6.35
N ARG A 32 16.98 -3.25 5.28
CA ARG A 32 17.56 -3.58 3.98
C ARG A 32 18.46 -2.46 3.44
N ILE A 33 18.02 -1.21 3.59
CA ILE A 33 18.80 -0.04 3.18
C ILE A 33 20.05 0.11 4.06
N LEU A 34 19.93 -0.05 5.37
CA LEU A 34 21.07 -0.01 6.29
C LEU A 34 22.10 -1.09 5.99
N LYS A 35 21.67 -2.30 5.61
CA LYS A 35 22.60 -3.37 5.17
C LYS A 35 23.36 -2.99 3.90
N HIS A 36 22.71 -2.34 2.94
CA HIS A 36 23.39 -1.85 1.75
C HIS A 36 24.36 -0.71 2.08
N PHE A 37 23.97 0.17 3.02
CA PHE A 37 24.85 1.25 3.50
C PHE A 37 26.07 0.70 4.25
N ASP A 38 25.85 -0.26 5.15
CA ASP A 38 26.94 -0.94 5.87
C ASP A 38 27.94 -1.58 4.90
N LYS A 39 27.44 -2.32 3.90
CA LYS A 39 28.30 -2.90 2.85
C LYS A 39 29.09 -1.82 2.11
N PHE A 40 28.43 -0.73 1.72
CA PHE A 40 29.10 0.40 1.08
C PHE A 40 30.21 0.99 1.96
N CYS A 41 29.95 1.17 3.26
CA CYS A 41 30.95 1.65 4.20
C CYS A 41 32.10 0.66 4.38
N ALA A 42 31.82 -0.64 4.49
CA ALA A 42 32.85 -1.66 4.61
C ALA A 42 33.79 -1.73 3.39
N GLU A 43 33.24 -1.51 2.19
CA GLU A 43 34.01 -1.54 0.92
C GLU A 43 34.80 -0.25 0.66
N GLN A 44 34.17 0.91 0.88
CA GLN A 44 34.76 2.20 0.49
C GLN A 44 35.48 2.94 1.64
N TYR A 45 35.07 2.67 2.90
CA TYR A 45 35.52 3.35 4.10
C TYR A 45 35.85 2.36 5.24
N PRO A 46 36.70 1.32 5.03
CA PRO A 46 36.87 0.21 5.96
C PRO A 46 37.46 0.59 7.31
N ARG A 47 38.14 1.74 7.39
CA ARG A 47 38.80 2.22 8.62
C ARG A 47 38.00 3.28 9.35
N GLU A 48 36.93 3.79 8.75
CA GLU A 48 36.14 4.87 9.31
C GLU A 48 35.16 4.35 10.36
N LYS A 49 35.13 5.04 11.49
CA LYS A 49 34.22 4.77 12.61
C LYS A 49 33.30 5.95 12.90
N GLN A 50 33.54 7.10 12.30
CA GLN A 50 32.74 8.30 12.41
C GLN A 50 31.95 8.53 11.12
N LEU A 51 30.65 8.82 11.26
CA LEU A 51 29.79 9.11 10.11
C LEU A 51 30.04 10.53 9.62
N THR A 52 31.04 10.67 8.74
CA THR A 52 31.53 11.95 8.20
C THR A 52 30.63 12.49 7.08
N GLN A 53 30.82 13.77 6.76
CA GLN A 53 30.15 14.40 5.62
C GLN A 53 30.45 13.68 4.31
N ASP A 54 31.71 13.28 4.10
CA ASP A 54 32.16 12.62 2.86
C ASP A 54 31.43 11.28 2.64
N ILE A 55 31.30 10.45 3.67
CA ILE A 55 30.57 9.19 3.60
C ILE A 55 29.11 9.45 3.26
N CYS A 56 28.49 10.41 3.95
CA CYS A 56 27.08 10.76 3.75
C CYS A 56 26.80 11.31 2.36
N LEU A 57 27.65 12.20 1.85
CA LEU A 57 27.49 12.77 0.51
C LEU A 57 27.81 11.76 -0.58
N ALA A 58 28.81 10.89 -0.41
CA ALA A 58 29.10 9.79 -1.33
C ALA A 58 27.92 8.80 -1.42
N TRP A 59 27.31 8.45 -0.28
CA TRP A 59 26.07 7.66 -0.28
C TRP A 59 24.92 8.39 -0.95
N ALA A 60 24.83 9.72 -0.81
CA ALA A 60 23.78 10.56 -1.38
C ALA A 60 23.95 10.84 -2.88
N ILE A 61 25.00 10.36 -3.54
CA ILE A 61 25.12 10.45 -5.00
C ILE A 61 23.92 9.72 -5.64
N ARG A 62 23.18 10.46 -6.47
CA ARG A 62 21.96 9.94 -7.10
C ARG A 62 22.30 8.93 -8.19
N LYS A 63 21.59 7.80 -8.21
CA LYS A 63 21.70 6.79 -9.26
C LYS A 63 20.93 7.25 -10.51
N SER A 64 21.39 6.85 -11.70
CA SER A 64 20.85 7.31 -13.00
C SER A 64 19.34 7.14 -13.16
N ASN A 65 18.75 6.08 -12.59
CA ASN A 65 17.33 5.75 -12.70
C ASN A 65 16.57 5.93 -11.36
N GLU A 66 17.08 6.76 -10.45
CA GLU A 66 16.52 6.93 -9.13
C GLU A 66 15.53 8.11 -9.10
N CYS A 67 14.23 7.84 -8.96
CA CYS A 67 13.25 8.90 -8.77
C CYS A 67 13.35 9.53 -7.36
N ASN A 68 12.79 10.73 -7.18
CA ASN A 68 12.87 11.49 -5.92
C ASN A 68 12.43 10.68 -4.70
N ASN A 69 11.34 9.92 -4.81
CA ASN A 69 10.84 9.12 -3.69
C ASN A 69 11.76 7.95 -3.35
N THR A 70 12.34 7.27 -4.36
CA THR A 70 13.33 6.20 -4.14
C THR A 70 14.58 6.75 -3.48
N PHE A 71 15.10 7.89 -3.98
CA PHE A 71 16.23 8.59 -3.39
C PHE A 71 15.95 8.96 -1.92
N ARG A 72 14.82 9.58 -1.66
CA ARG A 72 14.38 9.92 -0.30
C ARG A 72 14.32 8.71 0.62
N ASN A 73 13.71 7.62 0.17
CA ASN A 73 13.61 6.38 0.95
C ASN A 73 14.99 5.79 1.26
N ARG A 74 15.97 5.94 0.36
CA ARG A 74 17.36 5.50 0.56
C ARG A 74 18.13 6.37 1.56
N ILE A 75 17.85 7.68 1.60
CA ILE A 75 18.52 8.61 2.48
C ILE A 75 17.91 8.64 3.88
N TYR A 76 16.61 8.47 4.00
CA TYR A 76 15.89 8.62 5.29
C TYR A 76 16.43 7.72 6.40
N PRO A 77 16.69 6.41 6.23
CA PRO A 77 17.26 5.56 7.26
C PRO A 77 18.64 6.01 7.74
N ILE A 78 19.46 6.58 6.84
CA ILE A 78 20.79 7.07 7.20
C ILE A 78 20.70 8.36 8.02
N ARG A 79 19.75 9.23 7.72
CA ARG A 79 19.46 10.41 8.53
C ARG A 79 18.98 10.03 9.94
N GLU A 80 18.12 9.02 10.05
CA GLU A 80 17.66 8.50 11.36
C GLU A 80 18.83 7.89 12.13
N PHE A 81 19.71 7.15 11.46
CA PHE A 81 20.91 6.60 12.06
C PHE A 81 21.87 7.70 12.52
N ALA A 82 22.09 8.76 11.74
CA ALA A 82 22.90 9.92 12.13
C ALA A 82 22.32 10.62 13.37
N ARG A 83 20.98 10.79 13.47
CA ARG A 83 20.32 11.33 14.66
C ARG A 83 20.54 10.45 15.87
N TYR A 84 20.44 9.13 15.71
CA TYR A 84 20.72 8.17 16.76
C TYR A 84 22.18 8.31 17.25
N LEU A 85 23.16 8.33 16.35
CA LEU A 85 24.57 8.51 16.70
C LEU A 85 24.78 9.79 17.53
N ASN A 86 24.25 10.92 17.07
CA ASN A 86 24.32 12.18 17.80
C ASN A 86 23.63 12.12 19.18
N SER A 87 22.56 11.33 19.31
CA SER A 87 21.85 11.18 20.58
C SER A 87 22.62 10.33 21.63
N VAL A 88 23.52 9.46 21.17
CA VAL A 88 24.40 8.66 22.03
C VAL A 88 25.79 9.27 22.24
N GLY A 89 25.98 10.52 21.80
CA GLY A 89 27.22 11.28 22.04
C GLY A 89 28.27 11.16 20.95
N GLU A 90 27.97 10.45 19.85
CA GLU A 90 28.82 10.39 18.67
C GLU A 90 28.64 11.65 17.80
N ASN A 91 29.68 12.08 17.12
CA ASN A 91 29.60 13.21 16.18
C ASN A 91 29.34 12.71 14.77
N ALA A 92 28.08 12.71 14.34
CA ALA A 92 27.66 12.22 13.02
C ALA A 92 27.12 13.36 12.14
N TYR A 93 27.53 13.39 10.88
CA TYR A 93 27.01 14.35 9.92
C TYR A 93 25.55 14.02 9.55
N LEU A 94 24.66 15.00 9.71
CA LEU A 94 23.26 14.87 9.36
C LEU A 94 23.01 15.41 7.95
N ILE A 95 22.73 14.54 6.99
CA ILE A 95 22.37 14.94 5.61
C ILE A 95 21.24 15.98 5.67
N PRO A 96 21.35 17.16 5.03
CA PRO A 96 20.33 18.19 5.03
C PRO A 96 18.96 17.69 4.49
N ALA A 97 17.86 18.21 5.04
CA ALA A 97 16.53 17.76 4.64
C ALA A 97 16.14 18.20 3.23
N ASP A 98 16.58 19.36 2.83
CA ASP A 98 16.37 20.01 1.54
C ASP A 98 17.12 19.33 0.38
N LEU A 99 18.19 18.59 0.67
CA LEU A 99 18.87 17.75 -0.34
C LEU A 99 17.90 16.73 -0.95
N VAL A 100 16.84 16.37 -0.22
CA VAL A 100 15.92 15.28 -0.56
C VAL A 100 14.51 15.83 -0.75
N LYS A 101 14.29 16.50 -1.88
CA LYS A 101 12.96 17.02 -2.24
C LYS A 101 11.92 15.90 -2.30
N LYS A 102 10.72 16.17 -1.79
CA LYS A 102 9.57 15.27 -2.02
C LYS A 102 9.33 15.16 -3.52
N GLY A 103 9.14 13.95 -4.02
CA GLY A 103 8.59 13.75 -5.35
C GLY A 103 7.12 14.17 -5.38
N HIS A 104 6.62 14.53 -6.54
CA HIS A 104 5.17 14.71 -6.70
C HIS A 104 4.45 13.41 -6.34
N PRO A 105 3.32 13.48 -5.63
CA PRO A 105 2.48 12.31 -5.43
C PRO A 105 2.12 11.70 -6.78
N ALA A 106 2.19 10.39 -6.88
CA ALA A 106 1.74 9.72 -8.09
C ALA A 106 0.21 9.85 -8.16
N VAL A 107 -0.30 10.35 -9.28
CA VAL A 107 -1.74 10.38 -9.51
C VAL A 107 -2.24 8.94 -9.57
N PRO A 108 -3.22 8.53 -8.74
CA PRO A 108 -3.75 7.18 -8.78
C PRO A 108 -4.50 6.91 -10.09
N TYR A 109 -4.51 5.65 -10.49
CA TYR A 109 -5.36 5.21 -11.58
C TYR A 109 -6.77 4.94 -11.03
N ILE A 110 -7.80 5.55 -11.63
CA ILE A 110 -9.20 5.28 -11.30
C ILE A 110 -9.79 4.48 -12.47
N TYR A 111 -10.26 3.27 -12.16
CA TYR A 111 -10.85 2.40 -13.18
C TYR A 111 -12.26 2.86 -13.53
N SER A 112 -12.55 2.93 -14.83
CA SER A 112 -13.92 3.08 -15.33
C SER A 112 -14.73 1.81 -15.13
N ASP A 113 -16.07 1.92 -15.18
CA ASP A 113 -16.97 0.76 -15.10
C ASP A 113 -16.70 -0.25 -16.23
N TYR A 114 -16.35 0.22 -17.42
CA TYR A 114 -15.98 -0.64 -18.55
C TYR A 114 -14.70 -1.44 -18.25
N GLU A 115 -13.67 -0.79 -17.72
CA GLU A 115 -12.41 -1.45 -17.36
C GLU A 115 -12.63 -2.45 -16.21
N LEU A 116 -13.43 -2.09 -15.22
CA LEU A 116 -13.79 -3.01 -14.14
C LEU A 116 -14.52 -4.24 -14.70
N ALA A 117 -15.50 -4.06 -15.60
CA ALA A 117 -16.20 -5.17 -16.23
C ALA A 117 -15.26 -6.09 -17.01
N ALA A 118 -14.31 -5.50 -17.78
CA ALA A 118 -13.29 -6.28 -18.50
C ALA A 118 -12.36 -7.05 -17.56
N ILE A 119 -11.94 -6.44 -16.45
CA ILE A 119 -11.13 -7.10 -15.42
C ILE A 119 -11.89 -8.26 -14.79
N TRP A 120 -13.18 -8.06 -14.42
CA TRP A 120 -14.00 -9.11 -13.82
C TRP A 120 -14.21 -10.27 -14.76
N TYR A 121 -14.49 -10.01 -16.04
CA TYR A 121 -14.61 -11.06 -17.06
C TYR A 121 -13.35 -11.93 -17.16
N VAL A 122 -12.18 -11.31 -17.21
CA VAL A 122 -10.89 -12.04 -17.24
C VAL A 122 -10.65 -12.85 -15.96
N LEU A 123 -10.99 -12.29 -14.80
CA LEU A 123 -10.84 -12.94 -13.50
C LEU A 123 -11.74 -14.15 -13.38
N ASP A 124 -13.03 -14.01 -13.70
CA ASP A 124 -14.02 -15.08 -13.63
C ASP A 124 -13.77 -16.19 -14.67
N SER A 125 -13.07 -15.85 -15.76
CA SER A 125 -12.60 -16.81 -16.77
C SER A 125 -11.27 -17.49 -16.42
N THR A 126 -10.75 -17.34 -15.19
CA THR A 126 -9.47 -17.92 -14.80
C THR A 126 -9.56 -19.46 -14.80
N PRO A 127 -8.76 -20.19 -15.62
CA PRO A 127 -8.88 -21.64 -15.71
C PRO A 127 -8.30 -22.36 -14.48
N PHE A 128 -8.93 -23.48 -14.13
CA PHE A 128 -8.37 -24.41 -13.16
C PHE A 128 -7.00 -24.92 -13.60
N LYS A 129 -6.07 -25.04 -12.65
CA LYS A 129 -4.75 -25.65 -12.85
C LYS A 129 -4.44 -26.62 -11.72
N LYS A 130 -4.15 -27.89 -12.07
CA LYS A 130 -3.87 -28.95 -11.08
C LYS A 130 -2.75 -28.58 -10.08
N ASN A 131 -1.70 -27.89 -10.53
CA ASN A 131 -0.59 -27.47 -9.68
C ASN A 131 -0.94 -26.27 -8.76
N TYR A 132 -2.05 -25.60 -9.00
CA TYR A 132 -2.54 -24.44 -8.24
C TYR A 132 -4.06 -24.55 -8.06
N PRO A 133 -4.53 -25.55 -7.29
CA PRO A 133 -5.94 -25.95 -7.30
C PRO A 133 -6.93 -24.89 -6.83
N VAL A 134 -6.50 -23.97 -5.96
CA VAL A 134 -7.36 -22.88 -5.45
C VAL A 134 -7.17 -21.56 -6.17
N ARG A 135 -6.17 -21.41 -7.04
CA ARG A 135 -5.82 -20.12 -7.65
C ARG A 135 -6.95 -19.50 -8.46
N HIS A 136 -7.73 -20.31 -9.18
CA HIS A 136 -8.85 -19.86 -10.01
C HIS A 136 -10.01 -19.33 -9.16
N LEU A 137 -10.12 -19.74 -7.90
CA LEU A 137 -11.07 -19.23 -6.91
C LEU A 137 -10.52 -17.97 -6.21
N VAL A 138 -9.25 -17.99 -5.81
CA VAL A 138 -8.61 -16.91 -5.07
C VAL A 138 -8.49 -15.62 -5.90
N LEU A 139 -8.11 -15.71 -7.18
CA LEU A 139 -7.88 -14.52 -7.99
C LEU A 139 -9.13 -13.63 -8.14
N PRO A 140 -10.31 -14.16 -8.54
CA PRO A 140 -11.52 -13.34 -8.61
C PRO A 140 -11.90 -12.76 -7.25
N ALA A 141 -11.91 -13.58 -6.21
CA ALA A 141 -12.38 -13.19 -4.89
C ALA A 141 -11.50 -12.10 -4.25
N ILE A 142 -10.16 -12.24 -4.31
CA ILE A 142 -9.26 -11.26 -3.70
C ILE A 142 -9.32 -9.90 -4.41
N PHE A 143 -9.37 -9.86 -5.76
CA PHE A 143 -9.43 -8.61 -6.49
C PHE A 143 -10.79 -7.91 -6.36
N LYS A 144 -11.89 -8.66 -6.40
CA LYS A 144 -13.24 -8.13 -6.13
C LYS A 144 -13.32 -7.55 -4.72
N LEU A 145 -12.76 -8.24 -3.72
CA LEU A 145 -12.72 -7.73 -2.33
C LEU A 145 -11.88 -6.44 -2.21
N LEU A 146 -10.75 -6.34 -2.91
CA LEU A 146 -9.96 -5.11 -2.94
C LEU A 146 -10.78 -3.91 -3.43
N TYR A 147 -11.60 -4.10 -4.46
CA TYR A 147 -12.47 -3.06 -5.00
C TYR A 147 -13.68 -2.82 -4.09
N CYS A 148 -14.47 -3.85 -3.75
CA CYS A 148 -15.73 -3.70 -3.05
C CYS A 148 -15.59 -3.16 -1.62
N CYS A 149 -14.44 -3.41 -0.96
CA CYS A 149 -14.19 -3.00 0.42
C CYS A 149 -13.02 -2.01 0.56
N GLY A 150 -12.37 -1.62 -0.53
CA GLY A 150 -11.24 -0.70 -0.49
C GLY A 150 -10.10 -1.17 0.40
N LEU A 151 -9.88 -2.49 0.55
CA LEU A 151 -8.81 -3.03 1.38
C LEU A 151 -7.43 -2.70 0.80
N ARG A 152 -6.42 -2.58 1.69
CA ARG A 152 -5.03 -2.56 1.23
C ARG A 152 -4.65 -3.94 0.69
N PRO A 153 -3.87 -4.05 -0.42
CA PRO A 153 -3.44 -5.34 -0.95
C PRO A 153 -2.69 -6.22 0.07
N ALA A 154 -2.00 -5.63 1.03
CA ALA A 154 -1.38 -6.37 2.12
C ALA A 154 -2.42 -6.98 3.07
N GLU A 155 -3.46 -6.22 3.45
CA GLU A 155 -4.54 -6.68 4.32
C GLU A 155 -5.26 -7.88 3.72
N ALA A 156 -5.65 -7.80 2.45
CA ALA A 156 -6.29 -8.91 1.76
C ALA A 156 -5.39 -10.16 1.68
N ARG A 157 -4.11 -10.00 1.35
CA ARG A 157 -3.18 -11.15 1.23
C ARG A 157 -2.90 -11.85 2.56
N THR A 158 -2.92 -11.13 3.68
CA THR A 158 -2.63 -11.69 5.01
C THR A 158 -3.89 -11.97 5.83
N LEU A 159 -5.08 -11.84 5.22
CA LEU A 159 -6.35 -12.04 5.89
C LEU A 159 -6.47 -13.48 6.38
N LEU A 160 -6.68 -13.64 7.69
CA LEU A 160 -6.92 -14.94 8.31
C LEU A 160 -8.39 -15.35 8.16
N LYS A 161 -8.65 -16.65 8.03
CA LYS A 161 -10.01 -17.17 7.95
C LYS A 161 -10.84 -16.85 9.20
N GLU A 162 -10.23 -16.91 10.38
CA GLU A 162 -10.84 -16.59 11.67
C GLU A 162 -11.30 -15.12 11.79
N ASN A 163 -10.71 -14.22 11.00
CA ASN A 163 -11.05 -12.80 10.99
C ASN A 163 -12.19 -12.46 10.00
N VAL A 164 -12.82 -13.45 9.38
CA VAL A 164 -13.92 -13.29 8.43
C VAL A 164 -15.17 -13.94 8.98
N ASP A 165 -16.15 -13.14 9.40
CA ASP A 165 -17.46 -13.60 9.86
C ASP A 165 -18.51 -13.37 8.75
N LEU A 166 -18.66 -14.36 7.88
CA LEU A 166 -19.62 -14.29 6.76
C LEU A 166 -21.10 -14.42 7.23
N LYS A 167 -21.36 -14.87 8.47
CA LYS A 167 -22.71 -14.86 9.04
C LYS A 167 -23.16 -13.46 9.36
N LYS A 168 -22.25 -12.63 9.85
CA LYS A 168 -22.49 -11.22 10.20
C LYS A 168 -22.10 -10.25 9.07
N GLY A 169 -21.57 -10.73 7.95
CA GLY A 169 -21.10 -9.88 6.85
C GLY A 169 -19.98 -8.93 7.26
N ARG A 170 -18.97 -9.40 8.01
CA ARG A 170 -17.89 -8.54 8.49
C ARG A 170 -16.51 -9.17 8.36
N ILE A 171 -15.51 -8.31 8.24
CA ILE A 171 -14.09 -8.65 8.27
C ILE A 171 -13.40 -7.83 9.37
N ASP A 172 -12.63 -8.49 10.23
CA ASP A 172 -11.82 -7.85 11.25
C ASP A 172 -10.39 -7.68 10.69
N ILE A 173 -10.01 -6.44 10.39
CA ILE A 173 -8.64 -6.10 9.98
C ILE A 173 -7.83 -5.81 11.24
N ILE A 174 -6.93 -6.74 11.57
CA ILE A 174 -6.11 -6.67 12.77
C ILE A 174 -4.73 -6.06 12.43
N GLU A 175 -4.24 -5.17 13.29
CA GLU A 175 -2.89 -4.56 13.22
C GLU A 175 -2.47 -4.08 11.82
N SER A 176 -3.33 -3.34 11.16
CA SER A 176 -3.03 -2.70 9.89
C SER A 176 -1.91 -1.63 10.04
N LYS A 177 -1.60 -0.92 8.99
CA LYS A 177 -0.62 0.19 9.01
C LYS A 177 -0.87 1.11 10.22
N ALA A 178 0.18 1.37 11.01
CA ALA A 178 0.16 2.11 12.28
C ALA A 178 -0.58 1.40 13.45
N HIS A 179 -0.57 0.05 13.48
CA HIS A 179 -1.16 -0.77 14.56
C HIS A 179 -2.65 -0.47 14.84
N LYS A 180 -3.38 0.00 13.83
CA LYS A 180 -4.82 0.25 13.95
C LYS A 180 -5.61 -0.93 13.42
N SER A 181 -6.51 -1.45 14.26
CA SER A 181 -7.51 -2.45 13.86
C SER A 181 -8.81 -1.76 13.48
N ARG A 182 -9.59 -2.38 12.59
CA ARG A 182 -10.90 -1.89 12.20
C ARG A 182 -11.81 -3.02 11.72
N ILE A 183 -13.10 -2.79 11.81
CA ILE A 183 -14.12 -3.65 11.22
C ILE A 183 -14.49 -3.11 9.84
N VAL A 184 -14.57 -4.01 8.86
CA VAL A 184 -15.08 -3.73 7.52
C VAL A 184 -16.38 -4.49 7.36
N MET A 185 -17.49 -3.77 7.23
CA MET A 185 -18.79 -4.35 6.93
C MET A 185 -18.91 -4.64 5.44
N LEU A 186 -19.43 -5.81 5.11
CA LEU A 186 -19.64 -6.27 3.74
C LEU A 186 -21.09 -5.96 3.31
N ALA A 187 -21.28 -5.60 2.05
CA ALA A 187 -22.60 -5.60 1.43
C ALA A 187 -23.08 -7.04 1.22
N ASP A 188 -24.38 -7.24 1.09
CA ASP A 188 -24.98 -8.57 1.03
C ASP A 188 -24.50 -9.39 -0.17
N ASP A 189 -24.38 -8.78 -1.34
CA ASP A 189 -23.86 -9.38 -2.56
C ASP A 189 -22.37 -9.79 -2.43
N VAL A 190 -21.57 -8.96 -1.78
CA VAL A 190 -20.16 -9.27 -1.47
C VAL A 190 -20.06 -10.42 -0.47
N THR A 191 -20.93 -10.43 0.54
CA THR A 191 -20.98 -11.49 1.54
C THR A 191 -21.33 -12.83 0.89
N GLU A 192 -22.31 -12.86 -0.03
CA GLU A 192 -22.71 -14.07 -0.74
C GLU A 192 -21.60 -14.59 -1.66
N MET A 193 -20.96 -13.69 -2.43
CA MET A 193 -19.80 -14.04 -3.25
C MET A 193 -18.67 -14.65 -2.41
N LEU A 194 -18.42 -14.12 -1.21
CA LEU A 194 -17.38 -14.65 -0.33
C LEU A 194 -17.78 -15.96 0.36
N ARG A 195 -19.07 -16.23 0.59
CA ARG A 195 -19.56 -17.54 1.05
C ARG A 195 -19.31 -18.62 -0.01
N GLU A 196 -19.73 -18.36 -1.24
CA GLU A 196 -19.48 -19.28 -2.35
C GLU A 196 -17.97 -19.56 -2.51
N TYR A 197 -17.15 -18.52 -2.42
CA TYR A 197 -15.69 -18.65 -2.44
C TYR A 197 -15.20 -19.52 -1.28
N ASP A 198 -15.63 -19.23 -0.04
CA ASP A 198 -15.18 -19.94 1.17
C ASP A 198 -15.57 -21.42 1.14
N ASP A 199 -16.77 -21.74 0.71
CA ASP A 199 -17.28 -23.12 0.57
C ASP A 199 -16.44 -23.91 -0.44
N ASN A 200 -16.21 -23.34 -1.63
CA ASN A 200 -15.41 -23.98 -2.68
C ASN A 200 -13.95 -24.20 -2.26
N VAL A 201 -13.33 -23.22 -1.61
CA VAL A 201 -11.94 -23.39 -1.13
C VAL A 201 -11.88 -24.33 0.07
N SER A 202 -12.89 -24.33 0.97
CA SER A 202 -12.96 -25.24 2.12
C SER A 202 -13.10 -26.71 1.69
N ALA A 203 -13.78 -26.97 0.57
CA ALA A 203 -13.86 -28.30 -0.01
C ALA A 203 -12.48 -28.85 -0.45
N ILE A 204 -11.54 -27.96 -0.81
CA ILE A 204 -10.18 -28.32 -1.25
C ILE A 204 -9.18 -28.26 -0.09
N MET A 205 -9.31 -27.26 0.79
CA MET A 205 -8.40 -26.94 1.89
C MET A 205 -9.17 -26.63 3.18
N PRO A 206 -9.76 -27.63 3.86
CA PRO A 206 -10.64 -27.41 5.03
C PRO A 206 -9.90 -26.76 6.21
N GLU A 207 -8.65 -27.14 6.45
CA GLU A 207 -7.84 -26.70 7.60
C GLU A 207 -6.99 -25.46 7.31
N ARG A 208 -7.30 -24.72 6.23
CA ARG A 208 -6.53 -23.53 5.91
C ARG A 208 -6.63 -22.43 6.98
N ARG A 209 -5.53 -21.77 7.24
CA ARG A 209 -5.44 -20.63 8.15
C ARG A 209 -5.76 -19.31 7.44
N LEU A 210 -5.30 -19.18 6.19
CA LEU A 210 -5.52 -17.97 5.40
C LEU A 210 -6.89 -17.99 4.72
N PHE A 211 -7.54 -16.84 4.66
CA PHE A 211 -8.77 -16.70 3.89
C PHE A 211 -8.48 -16.85 2.38
N PHE A 212 -7.39 -16.24 1.90
CA PHE A 212 -6.89 -16.38 0.52
C PHE A 212 -5.58 -17.18 0.50
N PRO A 213 -5.62 -18.52 0.58
CA PRO A 213 -4.42 -19.35 0.67
C PRO A 213 -3.73 -19.52 -0.68
N SER A 214 -2.41 -19.70 -0.66
CA SER A 214 -1.71 -20.41 -1.73
C SER A 214 -1.97 -21.91 -1.62
N SER A 215 -1.45 -22.70 -2.56
CA SER A 215 -1.61 -24.17 -2.51
C SER A 215 -1.04 -24.83 -1.25
N ASN A 216 -0.15 -24.15 -0.52
CA ASN A 216 0.49 -24.63 0.72
C ASN A 216 0.06 -23.80 1.95
N ASP A 217 -1.08 -23.15 1.91
CA ASP A 217 -1.57 -22.21 2.94
C ASP A 217 -0.54 -21.17 3.37
N THR A 218 0.20 -20.62 2.41
CA THR A 218 1.14 -19.52 2.63
C THR A 218 0.61 -18.23 2.01
N VAL A 219 1.05 -17.11 2.58
CA VAL A 219 0.67 -15.78 2.10
C VAL A 219 1.23 -15.54 0.70
N TYR A 220 0.39 -15.14 -0.24
CA TYR A 220 0.86 -14.67 -1.53
C TYR A 220 1.76 -13.44 -1.39
N THR A 221 2.89 -13.43 -2.09
CA THR A 221 3.79 -12.27 -2.05
C THR A 221 3.19 -11.06 -2.79
N LYS A 222 3.65 -9.86 -2.43
CA LYS A 222 3.30 -8.64 -3.20
C LYS A 222 3.64 -8.81 -4.69
N VAL A 223 4.80 -9.38 -4.98
CA VAL A 223 5.27 -9.61 -6.37
C VAL A 223 4.33 -10.54 -7.13
N TRP A 224 3.79 -11.58 -6.47
CA TRP A 224 2.82 -12.48 -7.09
C TRP A 224 1.52 -11.74 -7.45
N LEU A 225 1.00 -10.91 -6.53
CA LEU A 225 -0.22 -10.14 -6.76
C LEU A 225 -0.02 -9.15 -7.92
N ASP A 226 1.07 -8.39 -7.91
CA ASP A 226 1.41 -7.42 -8.96
C ASP A 226 1.59 -8.08 -10.33
N LYS A 227 2.28 -9.25 -10.38
CA LYS A 227 2.46 -10.01 -11.63
C LYS A 227 1.14 -10.59 -12.15
N SER A 228 0.31 -11.16 -11.26
CA SER A 228 -1.00 -11.69 -11.64
C SER A 228 -1.89 -10.57 -12.19
N PHE A 229 -1.89 -9.42 -11.54
CA PHE A 229 -2.67 -8.27 -11.98
C PHE A 229 -2.22 -7.74 -13.35
N ARG A 230 -0.92 -7.66 -13.60
CA ARG A 230 -0.39 -7.25 -14.91
C ARG A 230 -0.87 -8.16 -16.04
N ILE A 231 -0.91 -9.48 -15.79
CA ILE A 231 -1.45 -10.45 -16.77
C ILE A 231 -2.94 -10.23 -17.01
N ILE A 232 -3.70 -9.93 -15.94
CA ILE A 232 -5.14 -9.64 -16.03
C ILE A 232 -5.38 -8.39 -16.86
N LEU A 233 -4.67 -7.28 -16.59
CA LEU A 233 -4.77 -6.04 -17.36
C LEU A 233 -4.47 -6.26 -18.85
N GLN A 234 -3.40 -7.00 -19.14
CA GLN A 234 -3.04 -7.33 -20.53
C GLN A 234 -4.16 -8.09 -21.24
N LYS A 235 -4.78 -9.07 -20.58
CA LYS A 235 -5.90 -9.84 -21.14
C LYS A 235 -7.18 -9.02 -21.25
N ALA A 236 -7.40 -8.07 -20.36
CA ALA A 236 -8.53 -7.13 -20.40
C ALA A 236 -8.33 -6.00 -21.45
N GLY A 237 -7.18 -5.96 -22.13
CA GLY A 237 -6.89 -4.91 -23.10
C GLY A 237 -6.60 -3.53 -22.49
N ILE A 238 -6.31 -3.48 -21.18
CA ILE A 238 -6.05 -2.23 -20.46
C ILE A 238 -4.56 -1.93 -20.50
N SER A 239 -4.21 -0.77 -21.09
CA SER A 239 -2.84 -0.28 -21.19
C SER A 239 -2.69 1.06 -20.48
N SER A 240 -1.46 1.39 -20.08
CA SER A 240 -1.18 2.65 -19.37
C SER A 240 -1.27 3.90 -20.25
N ASN A 241 -1.29 3.77 -21.58
CA ASN A 241 -1.37 4.87 -22.57
C ASN A 241 -0.54 6.11 -22.19
N GLY A 242 0.70 5.92 -21.71
CA GLY A 242 1.58 7.00 -21.26
C GLY A 242 1.29 7.52 -19.84
N LYS A 243 0.21 7.09 -19.17
CA LYS A 243 -0.09 7.34 -17.76
C LYS A 243 0.65 6.31 -16.88
N GLN A 244 0.62 6.51 -15.57
CA GLN A 244 1.14 5.51 -14.64
C GLN A 244 0.42 4.17 -14.81
N ALA A 245 1.17 3.06 -14.88
CA ALA A 245 0.58 1.74 -15.02
C ALA A 245 -0.33 1.41 -13.83
N PRO A 246 -1.56 0.90 -14.09
CA PRO A 246 -2.50 0.53 -13.02
C PRO A 246 -1.92 -0.53 -12.08
N ARG A 247 -2.25 -0.44 -10.80
CA ARG A 247 -1.74 -1.31 -9.73
C ARG A 247 -2.90 -1.91 -8.92
N PRO A 248 -2.73 -3.04 -8.23
CA PRO A 248 -3.75 -3.58 -7.31
C PRO A 248 -4.20 -2.58 -6.24
N TYR A 249 -3.32 -1.66 -5.83
CA TYR A 249 -3.66 -0.63 -4.85
C TYR A 249 -4.67 0.40 -5.40
N ASP A 250 -4.72 0.58 -6.71
CA ASP A 250 -5.60 1.56 -7.35
C ASP A 250 -7.09 1.16 -7.29
N PHE A 251 -7.42 -0.11 -7.01
CA PHE A 251 -8.79 -0.51 -6.64
C PHE A 251 -9.31 0.20 -5.40
N ARG A 252 -8.43 0.42 -4.41
CA ARG A 252 -8.80 1.16 -3.21
C ARG A 252 -9.05 2.64 -3.51
N HIS A 253 -8.29 3.22 -4.41
CA HIS A 253 -8.53 4.59 -4.88
C HIS A 253 -9.87 4.68 -5.63
N THR A 254 -10.11 3.73 -6.54
CA THR A 254 -11.37 3.64 -7.30
C THR A 254 -12.57 3.45 -6.35
N PHE A 255 -12.48 2.55 -5.36
CA PHE A 255 -13.53 2.38 -4.35
C PHE A 255 -13.88 3.70 -3.66
N ALA A 256 -12.87 4.44 -3.17
CA ALA A 256 -13.11 5.68 -2.45
C ALA A 256 -13.74 6.75 -3.35
N THR A 257 -13.23 6.92 -4.57
CA THR A 257 -13.75 7.89 -5.55
C THR A 257 -15.18 7.54 -5.97
N HIS A 258 -15.45 6.26 -6.28
CA HIS A 258 -16.80 5.81 -6.65
C HIS A 258 -17.78 5.95 -5.49
N ARG A 259 -17.35 5.73 -4.24
CA ARG A 259 -18.22 5.92 -3.07
C ARG A 259 -18.59 7.38 -2.87
N ILE A 260 -17.62 8.30 -3.00
CA ILE A 260 -17.89 9.74 -2.91
C ILE A 260 -18.85 10.15 -4.03
N TYR A 261 -18.59 9.71 -5.26
CA TYR A 261 -19.45 10.01 -6.41
C TYR A 261 -20.90 9.51 -6.19
N GLN A 262 -21.06 8.29 -5.66
CA GLN A 262 -22.37 7.74 -5.37
C GLN A 262 -23.11 8.59 -4.31
N TRP A 263 -22.42 9.03 -3.26
CA TRP A 263 -23.01 9.90 -2.24
C TRP A 263 -23.41 11.25 -2.81
N MET A 264 -22.64 11.84 -3.72
CA MET A 264 -23.01 13.07 -4.42
C MET A 264 -24.28 12.89 -5.23
N LYS A 265 -24.40 11.80 -5.99
CA LYS A 265 -25.63 11.47 -6.73
C LYS A 265 -26.85 11.28 -5.83
N GLU A 266 -26.65 10.76 -4.63
CA GLU A 266 -27.69 10.59 -3.62
C GLU A 266 -28.01 11.88 -2.85
N GLY A 267 -27.36 13.00 -3.17
CA GLY A 267 -27.54 14.29 -2.48
C GLY A 267 -27.12 14.28 -1.02
N LYS A 268 -26.18 13.38 -0.64
CA LYS A 268 -25.66 13.32 0.73
C LYS A 268 -24.64 14.43 0.98
N ASP A 269 -24.60 14.93 2.22
CA ASP A 269 -23.57 15.82 2.68
C ASP A 269 -22.20 15.09 2.72
N ILE A 270 -21.33 15.44 1.78
CA ILE A 270 -20.03 14.79 1.61
C ILE A 270 -19.12 15.06 2.80
N GLU A 271 -19.13 16.28 3.36
CA GLU A 271 -18.31 16.62 4.52
C GLU A 271 -18.69 15.75 5.73
N ALA A 272 -19.97 15.55 5.95
CA ALA A 272 -20.47 14.65 7.01
C ALA A 272 -20.13 13.18 6.75
N MET A 273 -19.97 12.75 5.48
CA MET A 273 -19.68 11.36 5.11
C MET A 273 -18.18 11.00 5.08
N ILE A 274 -17.30 11.97 4.87
CA ILE A 274 -15.84 11.74 4.81
C ILE A 274 -15.26 11.06 6.06
N PRO A 275 -15.63 11.44 7.31
CA PRO A 275 -15.15 10.76 8.50
C PRO A 275 -15.48 9.25 8.52
N TYR A 276 -16.67 8.87 8.05
CA TYR A 276 -17.07 7.46 7.95
C TYR A 276 -16.24 6.71 6.93
N LEU A 277 -16.00 7.29 5.75
CA LEU A 277 -15.12 6.70 4.75
C LEU A 277 -13.69 6.55 5.27
N SER A 278 -13.18 7.57 5.95
CA SER A 278 -11.86 7.58 6.57
C SER A 278 -11.70 6.44 7.58
N ALA A 279 -12.67 6.27 8.48
CA ALA A 279 -12.71 5.20 9.47
C ALA A 279 -12.80 3.81 8.80
N TYR A 280 -13.71 3.63 7.83
CA TYR A 280 -13.91 2.39 7.10
C TYR A 280 -12.63 1.96 6.36
N MET A 281 -11.98 2.90 5.68
CA MET A 281 -10.71 2.65 4.99
C MET A 281 -9.52 2.49 5.95
N GLY A 282 -9.61 2.96 7.21
CA GLY A 282 -8.53 2.94 8.18
C GLY A 282 -7.40 3.91 7.79
N HIS A 283 -7.75 5.14 7.47
CA HIS A 283 -6.79 6.22 7.28
C HIS A 283 -6.27 6.71 8.63
N ALA A 284 -4.98 7.04 8.70
CA ALA A 284 -4.38 7.57 9.92
C ALA A 284 -4.80 9.03 10.15
N GLN A 285 -4.98 9.78 9.07
CA GLN A 285 -5.41 11.17 9.04
C GLN A 285 -6.57 11.32 8.08
N ILE A 286 -7.52 12.15 8.42
CA ILE A 286 -8.70 12.42 7.59
C ILE A 286 -8.32 13.09 6.26
N SER A 287 -7.23 13.86 6.24
CA SER A 287 -6.65 14.47 5.04
C SER A 287 -6.32 13.45 3.94
N ASP A 288 -5.98 12.20 4.32
CA ASP A 288 -5.77 11.12 3.34
C ASP A 288 -7.06 10.77 2.58
N THR A 289 -8.24 11.10 3.15
CA THR A 289 -9.55 10.86 2.53
C THR A 289 -9.99 12.08 1.72
N TYR A 290 -9.73 13.28 2.18
CA TYR A 290 -9.99 14.51 1.41
C TYR A 290 -9.27 14.53 0.06
N TYR A 291 -8.12 13.87 -0.03
CA TYR A 291 -7.40 13.69 -1.29
C TYR A 291 -8.28 13.14 -2.43
N TYR A 292 -9.25 12.27 -2.13
CA TYR A 292 -10.16 11.72 -3.15
C TYR A 292 -11.18 12.73 -3.66
N ILE A 293 -11.54 13.74 -2.87
CA ILE A 293 -12.41 14.83 -3.32
C ILE A 293 -11.68 15.66 -4.39
N HIS A 294 -10.39 15.93 -4.19
CA HIS A 294 -9.58 16.66 -5.18
C HIS A 294 -9.33 15.89 -6.49
N LEU A 295 -9.44 14.56 -6.47
CA LEU A 295 -9.34 13.73 -7.67
C LEU A 295 -10.67 13.64 -8.44
N ALA A 296 -11.76 13.95 -7.76
CA ALA A 296 -13.11 13.75 -8.27
C ALA A 296 -13.41 14.54 -9.56
N PRO A 297 -13.04 15.84 -9.74
CA PRO A 297 -13.39 16.60 -10.93
C PRO A 297 -12.90 15.98 -12.23
N ASP A 298 -11.64 15.50 -12.24
CA ASP A 298 -11.04 14.92 -13.45
C ASP A 298 -11.65 13.56 -13.81
N VAL A 299 -12.07 12.79 -12.78
CA VAL A 299 -12.70 11.47 -12.95
C VAL A 299 -14.18 11.61 -13.32
N PHE A 300 -14.87 12.59 -12.76
CA PHE A 300 -16.30 12.78 -12.96
C PHE A 300 -16.63 13.39 -14.33
N LYS A 301 -15.72 14.16 -14.94
CA LYS A 301 -15.86 14.64 -16.33
C LYS A 301 -15.93 13.48 -17.34
N GLU A 302 -15.28 12.35 -17.01
CA GLU A 302 -15.33 11.15 -17.83
C GLU A 302 -16.58 10.28 -17.56
N MET A 303 -17.30 10.54 -16.44
CA MET A 303 -18.54 9.84 -16.06
C MET A 303 -19.76 10.69 -16.48
N SER A 304 -20.56 10.20 -17.41
CA SER A 304 -21.70 10.93 -17.98
C SER A 304 -22.68 11.44 -16.90
N GLY A 305 -22.98 12.76 -16.93
CA GLY A 305 -24.00 13.44 -16.09
C GLY A 305 -23.47 14.17 -14.87
N PHE A 306 -22.21 14.55 -14.85
CA PHE A 306 -21.62 15.36 -13.79
C PHE A 306 -21.88 16.85 -13.99
N ASP A 307 -22.29 17.59 -12.93
CA ASP A 307 -22.42 19.05 -12.91
C ASP A 307 -21.22 19.67 -12.18
N ASP A 308 -20.32 20.33 -12.94
CA ASP A 308 -19.13 21.01 -12.41
C ASP A 308 -19.49 22.08 -11.35
N ASN A 309 -20.65 22.72 -11.45
CA ASN A 309 -21.05 23.81 -10.54
C ASN A 309 -21.46 23.32 -9.14
N GLU A 310 -21.99 22.09 -9.02
CA GLU A 310 -22.26 21.49 -7.71
C GLU A 310 -20.99 21.04 -7.02
N PHE A 311 -19.99 20.63 -7.78
CA PHE A 311 -18.73 20.16 -7.24
C PHE A 311 -17.84 21.29 -6.71
N GLU A 312 -17.76 22.43 -7.40
CA GLU A 312 -16.98 23.60 -6.95
C GLU A 312 -17.42 24.12 -5.57
N LYS A 313 -18.70 23.93 -5.23
CA LYS A 313 -19.24 24.28 -3.91
C LYS A 313 -18.78 23.36 -2.78
N LEU A 314 -18.26 22.16 -3.10
CA LEU A 314 -17.83 21.15 -2.13
C LEU A 314 -16.31 21.18 -1.88
N ILE A 315 -15.55 21.97 -2.67
CA ILE A 315 -14.12 22.14 -2.44
C ILE A 315 -13.95 23.22 -1.36
N PRO A 316 -13.38 22.87 -0.18
CA PRO A 316 -13.05 23.89 0.81
C PRO A 316 -12.09 24.91 0.19
N GLU A 317 -12.39 26.21 0.33
CA GLU A 317 -11.42 27.26 0.01
C GLU A 317 -10.18 27.04 0.89
N VAL A 318 -9.08 26.61 0.27
CA VAL A 318 -7.79 26.55 0.97
C VAL A 318 -7.31 27.98 1.05
N SER A 319 -7.41 28.58 2.24
CA SER A 319 -6.70 29.83 2.53
C SER A 319 -5.20 29.57 2.37
N ASP A 320 -4.52 30.33 1.55
CA ASP A 320 -3.06 30.28 1.31
C ASP A 320 -2.21 30.70 2.54
N ASP A 321 -2.79 30.66 3.74
CA ASP A 321 -2.12 30.97 5.00
C ASP A 321 -1.90 29.67 5.79
N ASP A 322 -0.77 28.96 5.48
CA ASP A 322 0.09 28.25 6.46
C ASP A 322 1.32 27.62 5.78
#